data_7fa974535a5b3573c57cbb0e9aec3e36
#
_entry.id   7fa974535a5b3573c57cbb0e9aec3e36
#
_cell.length_a   1.000
_cell.length_b   1.000
_cell.length_c   1.000
_cell.angle_alpha   90.00
_cell.angle_beta   90.00
_cell.angle_gamma   90.00
#
_symmetry.space_group_name_H-M   'P 1'
#
loop_
_entity.id
_entity.type
_entity.pdbx_description
1 polymer ?
#
loop_
_entity_poly.entity_id
_entity_poly.type
_entity_poly.pdbx_seq_one_letter_code
_entity_poly.pdbx_strand_id
1 'polypeptide(L)'
;MRAVAILVLASCLLAGCHGSRNGGTIAVSRIGGHEDETALRAATSDGLVRLDREGQVIPGAAARWAILDDGLDYIFRIDDGAGVSASLAARRLRDALKRHRHDPDFAALDPVESIEAVTGTVVEMRLSQPQPDLLPLLAQPEFAVGGAADFKPGRPERGAVRLEPRPGDDAPAPVLLRTERVGRAVVRFQSGDADLVTGGSFDDLPVARAAQPDRRQLRFDPATGLLGFAIRNPDLSSAVRTALSLAIDRDRIVAGFGVPNHAKATTIAGSTLEPALAERRAAALALLNGQTAHIRVAMPRGPGAHLLFAFAAQDWAKVGISTEMVGQDARDADLVLVDRVAPPATLALLACALASGCDPADRLALINPPFIPISTPVRWSLVASSLDLFTENGLAAHPLDQLRSHR
;
A
#
# COMPACT_ATOMS: atom_id res chain seq x y z
N MET A 1 -60.83 -33.29 -39.46
CA MET A 1 -60.26 -31.96 -39.65
C MET A 1 -59.72 -31.55 -38.32
N ARG A 2 -58.38 -31.67 -38.18
CA ARG A 2 -57.62 -31.35 -36.94
C ARG A 2 -56.74 -30.12 -37.24
N ALA A 3 -56.98 -29.01 -36.57
CA ALA A 3 -56.22 -27.80 -36.65
C ALA A 3 -54.99 -27.95 -35.76
N VAL A 4 -53.76 -27.79 -36.37
CA VAL A 4 -52.47 -27.75 -35.68
C VAL A 4 -52.16 -26.29 -35.37
N ALA A 5 -52.13 -25.96 -34.07
CA ALA A 5 -51.67 -24.64 -33.59
C ALA A 5 -50.14 -24.62 -33.52
N ILE A 6 -49.51 -23.77 -34.31
CA ILE A 6 -48.06 -23.52 -34.28
C ILE A 6 -47.79 -22.46 -33.19
N LEU A 7 -47.14 -22.89 -32.15
CA LEU A 7 -46.67 -22.00 -31.06
C LEU A 7 -45.32 -21.40 -31.50
N VAL A 8 -45.31 -20.13 -31.87
CA VAL A 8 -44.05 -19.38 -32.15
C VAL A 8 -43.49 -18.91 -30.82
N LEU A 9 -42.41 -19.54 -30.37
CA LEU A 9 -41.61 -19.07 -29.26
C LEU A 9 -40.78 -17.85 -29.71
N ALA A 10 -41.18 -16.66 -29.29
CA ALA A 10 -40.40 -15.46 -29.43
C ALA A 10 -39.25 -15.50 -28.40
N SER A 11 -38.05 -15.90 -28.84
CA SER A 11 -36.82 -15.74 -28.08
C SER A 11 -36.46 -14.27 -28.02
N CYS A 12 -36.81 -13.57 -26.94
CA CYS A 12 -36.25 -12.27 -26.62
C CYS A 12 -34.75 -12.42 -26.32
N LEU A 13 -33.92 -12.16 -27.32
CA LEU A 13 -32.55 -11.86 -27.16
C LEU A 13 -32.44 -10.57 -26.30
N LEU A 14 -32.20 -10.73 -25.04
CA LEU A 14 -31.68 -9.65 -24.17
C LEU A 14 -30.27 -9.32 -24.68
N ALA A 15 -30.22 -8.54 -25.76
CA ALA A 15 -29.01 -7.78 -26.10
C ALA A 15 -28.83 -6.76 -24.97
N GLY A 16 -28.02 -7.13 -23.96
CA GLY A 16 -27.54 -6.19 -22.99
C GLY A 16 -26.89 -5.05 -23.74
N CYS A 17 -27.50 -3.86 -23.65
CA CYS A 17 -26.87 -2.63 -24.11
C CYS A 17 -25.59 -2.45 -23.29
N HIS A 18 -24.49 -3.00 -23.80
CA HIS A 18 -23.15 -2.51 -23.47
C HIS A 18 -23.12 -1.09 -24.01
N GLY A 19 -23.38 -0.12 -23.14
CA GLY A 19 -23.19 1.28 -23.48
C GLY A 19 -21.76 1.42 -23.99
N SER A 20 -21.63 1.68 -25.30
CA SER A 20 -20.37 2.05 -25.92
C SER A 20 -19.79 3.19 -25.07
N ARG A 21 -18.76 2.90 -24.24
CA ARG A 21 -17.99 3.95 -23.60
C ARG A 21 -17.35 4.74 -24.74
N ASN A 22 -17.62 6.04 -24.77
CA ASN A 22 -16.98 6.96 -25.71
C ASN A 22 -15.46 6.73 -25.67
N GLY A 23 -14.88 6.48 -26.84
CA GLY A 23 -13.55 5.95 -27.05
C GLY A 23 -12.48 6.48 -26.08
N GLY A 24 -11.73 5.55 -25.52
CA GLY A 24 -10.47 5.84 -24.85
C GLY A 24 -10.50 6.20 -23.37
N THR A 25 -11.65 6.34 -22.69
CA THR A 25 -11.69 6.62 -21.24
C THR A 25 -11.43 5.36 -20.41
N ILE A 26 -10.41 5.38 -19.55
CA ILE A 26 -10.08 4.29 -18.62
C ILE A 26 -10.89 4.46 -17.32
N ALA A 27 -11.67 3.45 -16.93
CA ALA A 27 -12.43 3.48 -15.68
C ALA A 27 -11.65 2.77 -14.57
N VAL A 28 -11.33 3.50 -13.50
CA VAL A 28 -10.55 3.01 -12.37
C VAL A 28 -11.38 3.05 -11.10
N SER A 29 -11.44 1.92 -10.39
CA SER A 29 -11.99 1.80 -9.04
C SER A 29 -10.83 1.56 -8.06
N ARG A 30 -10.52 2.54 -7.21
CA ARG A 30 -9.59 2.39 -6.11
C ARG A 30 -10.32 1.90 -4.86
N ILE A 31 -9.82 0.85 -4.25
CA ILE A 31 -10.32 0.36 -2.96
C ILE A 31 -9.85 1.31 -1.86
N GLY A 32 -10.81 1.87 -1.09
CA GLY A 32 -10.53 2.81 -0.02
C GLY A 32 -11.80 3.37 0.61
N GLY A 33 -11.62 4.24 1.63
CA GLY A 33 -12.72 5.03 2.20
C GLY A 33 -13.13 6.18 1.27
N HIS A 34 -14.32 6.73 1.45
CA HIS A 34 -14.81 7.88 0.66
C HIS A 34 -13.95 9.15 0.81
N GLU A 35 -13.16 9.23 1.88
CA GLU A 35 -12.26 10.35 2.19
C GLU A 35 -10.84 10.13 1.67
N ASP A 36 -10.57 8.97 1.05
CA ASP A 36 -9.25 8.69 0.47
C ASP A 36 -9.06 9.43 -0.86
N GLU A 37 -8.47 10.60 -0.79
CA GLU A 37 -8.14 11.45 -1.94
C GLU A 37 -6.73 11.16 -2.50
N THR A 38 -6.01 10.18 -1.98
CA THR A 38 -4.61 9.91 -2.32
C THR A 38 -4.43 9.70 -3.83
N ALA A 39 -5.28 8.89 -4.47
CA ALA A 39 -5.18 8.65 -5.92
C ALA A 39 -5.52 9.89 -6.75
N LEU A 40 -6.47 10.69 -6.30
CA LEU A 40 -6.81 11.94 -6.96
C LEU A 40 -5.64 12.94 -6.87
N ARG A 41 -5.04 13.05 -5.71
CA ARG A 41 -3.88 13.92 -5.48
C ARG A 41 -2.68 13.45 -6.29
N ALA A 42 -2.39 12.15 -6.31
CA ALA A 42 -1.32 11.58 -7.11
C ALA A 42 -1.47 11.89 -8.61
N ALA A 43 -2.72 11.87 -9.13
CA ALA A 43 -2.99 12.14 -10.54
C ALA A 43 -2.99 13.63 -10.90
N THR A 44 -3.24 14.53 -9.94
CA THR A 44 -3.50 15.96 -10.20
C THR A 44 -2.45 16.91 -9.62
N SER A 45 -1.44 16.37 -8.94
CA SER A 45 -0.40 17.18 -8.28
C SER A 45 0.92 16.42 -8.26
N ASP A 46 1.98 17.00 -8.78
CA ASP A 46 3.31 16.40 -8.80
C ASP A 46 4.07 16.63 -7.49
N GLY A 47 4.87 15.63 -7.08
CA GLY A 47 5.99 15.83 -6.17
C GLY A 47 7.19 16.48 -6.85
N LEU A 48 8.29 16.70 -6.13
CA LEU A 48 9.58 17.05 -6.76
C LEU A 48 10.00 15.94 -7.71
N VAL A 49 9.78 14.71 -7.31
CA VAL A 49 9.97 13.49 -8.07
C VAL A 49 8.69 12.68 -8.04
N ARG A 50 8.54 11.73 -8.94
CA ARG A 50 7.41 10.78 -8.98
C ARG A 50 7.89 9.37 -9.29
N LEU A 51 7.01 8.39 -9.21
CA LEU A 51 7.30 7.01 -9.56
C LEU A 51 6.78 6.70 -10.95
N ASP A 52 7.51 5.89 -11.70
CA ASP A 52 7.00 5.25 -12.91
C ASP A 52 6.23 3.96 -12.59
N ARG A 53 5.72 3.27 -13.61
CA ARG A 53 4.97 2.01 -13.46
C ARG A 53 5.83 0.84 -12.96
N GLU A 54 7.14 0.93 -13.11
CA GLU A 54 8.12 -0.02 -12.58
C GLU A 54 8.49 0.29 -11.12
N GLY A 55 7.99 1.41 -10.55
CA GLY A 55 8.30 1.89 -9.20
C GLY A 55 9.64 2.60 -9.10
N GLN A 56 10.21 3.03 -10.24
CA GLN A 56 11.46 3.79 -10.26
C GLN A 56 11.19 5.29 -10.12
N VAL A 57 12.14 5.99 -9.51
CA VAL A 57 12.05 7.45 -9.34
C VAL A 57 12.38 8.15 -10.65
N ILE A 58 11.45 8.97 -11.11
CA ILE A 58 11.56 9.78 -12.32
C ILE A 58 11.32 11.27 -12.00
N PRO A 59 11.69 12.20 -12.90
CA PRO A 59 11.38 13.61 -12.79
C PRO A 59 9.87 13.86 -12.57
N GLY A 60 9.57 14.78 -11.61
CA GLY A 60 8.25 15.35 -11.40
C GLY A 60 8.29 16.86 -11.66
N ALA A 61 8.01 17.69 -10.64
CA ALA A 61 8.19 19.13 -10.75
C ALA A 61 9.67 19.53 -10.88
N ALA A 62 10.61 18.72 -10.40
CA ALA A 62 12.04 18.88 -10.65
C ALA A 62 12.44 18.10 -11.89
N ALA A 63 13.03 18.81 -12.89
CA ALA A 63 13.56 18.19 -14.10
C ALA A 63 14.80 17.31 -13.83
N ARG A 64 15.53 17.61 -12.76
CA ARG A 64 16.73 16.88 -12.33
C ARG A 64 17.08 17.18 -10.88
N TRP A 65 17.88 16.30 -10.29
CA TRP A 65 18.43 16.49 -8.96
C TRP A 65 19.88 16.04 -8.89
N ALA A 66 20.60 16.47 -7.86
CA ALA A 66 21.92 16.00 -7.50
C ALA A 66 21.93 15.66 -6.00
N ILE A 67 22.71 14.63 -5.64
CA ILE A 67 22.92 14.20 -4.26
C ILE A 67 24.39 14.46 -3.97
N LEU A 68 24.68 15.24 -2.93
CA LEU A 68 26.01 15.69 -2.51
C LEU A 68 26.26 15.29 -1.06
N ASP A 69 27.50 15.50 -0.60
CA ASP A 69 27.93 15.28 0.78
C ASP A 69 27.50 13.90 1.33
N ASP A 70 27.80 12.84 0.56
CA ASP A 70 27.50 11.45 0.92
C ASP A 70 26.03 11.20 1.28
N GLY A 71 25.11 11.93 0.61
CA GLY A 71 23.67 11.78 0.78
C GLY A 71 23.07 12.70 1.84
N LEU A 72 23.78 13.74 2.26
CA LEU A 72 23.27 14.75 3.20
C LEU A 72 22.62 15.94 2.51
N ASP A 73 23.08 16.31 1.29
CA ASP A 73 22.52 17.44 0.53
C ASP A 73 21.85 16.96 -0.75
N TYR A 74 20.62 17.38 -0.96
CA TYR A 74 19.83 17.14 -2.17
C TYR A 74 19.49 18.46 -2.84
N ILE A 75 19.91 18.63 -4.09
CA ILE A 75 19.66 19.82 -4.89
C ILE A 75 18.66 19.48 -6.01
N PHE A 76 17.47 20.06 -5.97
CA PHE A 76 16.43 19.86 -6.98
C PHE A 76 16.30 21.09 -7.87
N ARG A 77 16.42 20.90 -9.19
CA ARG A 77 16.14 21.97 -10.16
C ARG A 77 14.73 21.83 -10.69
N ILE A 78 13.88 22.77 -10.32
CA ILE A 78 12.50 22.86 -10.78
C ILE A 78 12.51 23.14 -12.31
N ASP A 79 11.64 22.46 -13.04
CA ASP A 79 11.42 22.67 -14.46
C ASP A 79 10.72 24.01 -14.69
N ASP A 80 11.10 24.76 -15.71
CA ASP A 80 10.49 26.06 -16.04
C ASP A 80 9.01 25.92 -16.44
N GLY A 81 8.62 24.75 -16.99
CA GLY A 81 7.25 24.37 -17.34
C GLY A 81 6.43 23.77 -16.20
N ALA A 82 7.05 23.48 -15.04
CA ALA A 82 6.37 22.79 -13.92
C ALA A 82 5.18 23.54 -13.32
N GLY A 83 5.03 24.85 -13.59
CA GLY A 83 3.93 25.65 -13.03
C GLY A 83 4.01 25.87 -11.51
N VAL A 84 5.18 25.60 -10.91
CA VAL A 84 5.47 25.84 -9.49
C VAL A 84 6.85 26.45 -9.35
N SER A 85 6.99 27.50 -8.49
CA SER A 85 8.29 28.08 -8.18
C SER A 85 9.01 27.29 -7.09
N ALA A 86 10.35 27.40 -7.02
CA ALA A 86 11.15 26.77 -5.97
C ALA A 86 10.71 27.21 -4.57
N SER A 87 10.39 28.49 -4.36
CA SER A 87 9.89 29.00 -3.07
C SER A 87 8.54 28.40 -2.66
N LEU A 88 7.64 28.20 -3.63
CA LEU A 88 6.34 27.55 -3.36
C LEU A 88 6.52 26.05 -3.08
N ALA A 89 7.36 25.35 -3.84
CA ALA A 89 7.67 23.94 -3.63
C ALA A 89 8.31 23.70 -2.24
N ALA A 90 9.34 24.48 -1.90
CA ALA A 90 9.99 24.40 -0.59
C ALA A 90 9.01 24.66 0.58
N ARG A 91 8.13 25.65 0.44
CA ARG A 91 7.09 25.90 1.46
C ARG A 91 6.14 24.72 1.61
N ARG A 92 5.60 24.18 0.51
CA ARG A 92 4.66 23.04 0.54
C ARG A 92 5.28 21.79 1.14
N LEU A 93 6.54 21.50 0.84
CA LEU A 93 7.28 20.41 1.44
C LEU A 93 7.46 20.57 2.94
N ARG A 94 7.88 21.76 3.40
CA ARG A 94 7.98 22.04 4.84
C ARG A 94 6.63 21.88 5.56
N ASP A 95 5.54 22.32 4.92
CA ASP A 95 4.19 22.21 5.48
C ASP A 95 3.73 20.72 5.49
N ALA A 96 4.10 19.94 4.49
CA ALA A 96 3.86 18.50 4.46
C ALA A 96 4.64 17.76 5.56
N LEU A 97 5.94 18.02 5.70
CA LEU A 97 6.74 17.44 6.78
C LEU A 97 6.19 17.77 8.18
N LYS A 98 5.76 19.01 8.41
CA LYS A 98 5.12 19.38 9.68
C LYS A 98 3.82 18.62 9.96
N ARG A 99 2.99 18.41 8.93
CA ARG A 99 1.72 17.67 9.07
C ARG A 99 1.95 16.21 9.39
N HIS A 100 3.00 15.60 8.83
CA HIS A 100 3.32 14.19 8.94
C HIS A 100 4.44 13.87 9.94
N ARG A 101 4.87 14.85 10.76
CA ARG A 101 6.00 14.72 11.70
C ARG A 101 5.88 13.55 12.68
N HIS A 102 4.65 13.15 13.01
CA HIS A 102 4.40 12.05 13.95
C HIS A 102 3.75 10.84 13.27
N ASP A 103 3.76 10.82 11.95
CA ASP A 103 3.25 9.72 11.17
C ASP A 103 4.35 8.65 11.03
N PRO A 104 4.14 7.45 11.58
CA PRO A 104 5.13 6.38 11.50
C PRO A 104 5.54 6.04 10.07
N ASP A 105 4.64 6.20 9.10
CA ASP A 105 4.90 5.89 7.69
C ASP A 105 5.99 6.81 7.10
N PHE A 106 6.21 7.98 7.71
CA PHE A 106 7.20 8.97 7.27
C PHE A 106 8.33 9.23 8.27
N ALA A 107 8.50 8.37 9.28
CA ALA A 107 9.60 8.49 10.25
C ALA A 107 11.00 8.57 9.61
N ALA A 108 11.15 8.01 8.41
CA ALA A 108 12.40 8.10 7.65
C ALA A 108 12.70 9.50 7.10
N LEU A 109 11.76 10.45 7.19
CA LEU A 109 11.98 11.87 6.86
C LEU A 109 12.38 12.73 8.07
N ASP A 110 12.42 12.18 9.28
CA ASP A 110 12.85 12.90 10.49
C ASP A 110 14.26 13.52 10.37
N PRO A 111 15.24 12.90 9.64
CA PRO A 111 16.54 13.51 9.41
C PRO A 111 16.54 14.79 8.57
N VAL A 112 15.44 15.22 7.97
CA VAL A 112 15.39 16.45 7.18
C VAL A 112 15.49 17.67 8.10
N GLU A 113 16.60 18.41 8.01
CA GLU A 113 16.89 19.61 8.83
C GLU A 113 16.33 20.88 8.19
N SER A 114 16.58 21.06 6.88
CA SER A 114 16.15 22.25 6.17
C SER A 114 15.68 21.96 4.75
N ILE A 115 14.78 22.81 4.27
CA ILE A 115 14.31 22.83 2.87
C ILE A 115 14.25 24.30 2.46
N GLU A 116 15.09 24.72 1.54
CA GLU A 116 15.23 26.11 1.16
C GLU A 116 15.16 26.30 -0.37
N ALA A 117 14.59 27.42 -0.79
CA ALA A 117 14.70 27.84 -2.17
C ALA A 117 15.94 28.72 -2.31
N VAL A 118 17.01 28.17 -2.86
CA VAL A 118 18.30 28.88 -3.03
C VAL A 118 18.22 29.89 -4.18
N THR A 119 17.45 29.55 -5.21
CA THR A 119 17.15 30.44 -6.34
C THR A 119 15.67 30.31 -6.74
N GLY A 120 15.23 31.05 -7.75
CA GLY A 120 13.87 30.96 -8.29
C GLY A 120 13.50 29.54 -8.80
N THR A 121 14.50 28.73 -9.15
CA THR A 121 14.33 27.38 -9.74
C THR A 121 15.05 26.28 -8.98
N VAL A 122 15.69 26.55 -7.85
CA VAL A 122 16.47 25.55 -7.11
C VAL A 122 15.95 25.41 -5.69
N VAL A 123 15.60 24.19 -5.31
CA VAL A 123 15.29 23.78 -3.93
C VAL A 123 16.46 22.94 -3.41
N GLU A 124 16.97 23.30 -2.26
CA GLU A 124 17.98 22.56 -1.49
C GLU A 124 17.30 21.92 -0.28
N MET A 125 17.64 20.65 -0.03
CA MET A 125 17.19 19.89 1.15
C MET A 125 18.40 19.30 1.85
N ARG A 126 18.57 19.61 3.14
CA ARG A 126 19.66 19.12 3.97
C ARG A 126 19.16 18.13 5.01
N LEU A 127 19.96 17.10 5.24
CA LEU A 127 19.69 16.03 6.18
C LEU A 127 20.80 15.95 7.22
N SER A 128 20.44 15.55 8.45
CA SER A 128 21.41 15.24 9.52
C SER A 128 22.04 13.84 9.37
N GLN A 129 21.41 12.97 8.61
CA GLN A 129 21.87 11.60 8.33
C GLN A 129 21.45 11.19 6.92
N PRO A 130 22.26 10.40 6.19
CA PRO A 130 21.92 9.91 4.87
C PRO A 130 20.63 9.07 4.91
N GLN A 131 19.74 9.33 3.95
CA GLN A 131 18.49 8.60 3.79
C GLN A 131 18.35 8.02 2.37
N PRO A 132 18.70 6.75 2.16
CA PRO A 132 18.72 6.13 0.83
C PRO A 132 17.34 6.15 0.13
N ASP A 133 16.25 6.07 0.92
CA ASP A 133 14.88 6.04 0.39
C ASP A 133 14.20 7.42 0.38
N LEU A 134 14.96 8.53 0.50
CA LEU A 134 14.40 9.88 0.50
C LEU A 134 13.57 10.15 -0.75
N LEU A 135 14.09 9.83 -1.93
CA LEU A 135 13.40 10.13 -3.20
C LEU A 135 12.09 9.34 -3.36
N PRO A 136 12.01 8.02 -3.14
CA PRO A 136 10.75 7.30 -3.12
C PRO A 136 9.73 7.83 -2.11
N LEU A 137 10.18 8.33 -0.95
CA LEU A 137 9.29 8.95 0.03
C LEU A 137 8.76 10.29 -0.45
N LEU A 138 9.61 11.14 -1.05
CA LEU A 138 9.20 12.42 -1.63
C LEU A 138 8.29 12.27 -2.87
N ALA A 139 8.28 11.09 -3.49
CA ALA A 139 7.37 10.76 -4.59
C ALA A 139 5.94 10.43 -4.11
N GLN A 140 5.73 10.28 -2.79
CA GLN A 140 4.39 10.01 -2.25
C GLN A 140 3.46 11.23 -2.40
N PRO A 141 2.16 11.02 -2.62
CA PRO A 141 1.20 12.10 -2.84
C PRO A 141 1.11 13.11 -1.69
N GLU A 142 1.48 12.70 -0.48
CA GLU A 142 1.52 13.55 0.73
C GLU A 142 2.52 14.70 0.59
N PHE A 143 3.59 14.51 -0.18
CA PHE A 143 4.66 15.48 -0.44
C PHE A 143 4.52 16.18 -1.80
N ALA A 144 3.33 16.12 -2.39
CA ALA A 144 3.07 16.83 -3.64
C ALA A 144 3.28 18.34 -3.47
N VAL A 145 4.08 18.92 -4.37
CA VAL A 145 4.38 20.35 -4.40
C VAL A 145 3.44 21.12 -5.34
N GLY A 146 2.60 20.41 -6.08
CA GLY A 146 1.78 20.95 -7.16
C GLY A 146 2.59 21.12 -8.43
N GLY A 147 1.97 21.67 -9.44
CA GLY A 147 2.62 21.83 -10.73
C GLY A 147 1.70 21.43 -11.87
N ALA A 148 2.31 21.16 -13.02
CA ALA A 148 1.63 20.74 -14.24
C ALA A 148 1.48 19.21 -14.30
N ALA A 149 0.81 18.61 -13.29
CA ALA A 149 0.48 17.19 -13.35
C ALA A 149 -0.30 16.83 -14.63
N ASP A 150 -0.24 15.57 -15.04
CA ASP A 150 -0.78 15.10 -16.32
C ASP A 150 -2.29 15.26 -16.45
N PHE A 151 -3.01 15.36 -15.32
CA PHE A 151 -4.47 15.50 -15.33
C PHE A 151 -4.96 16.80 -14.67
N LYS A 152 -6.15 17.24 -15.15
CA LYS A 152 -6.99 18.22 -14.47
C LYS A 152 -8.23 17.50 -13.92
N PRO A 153 -8.59 17.69 -12.64
CA PRO A 153 -9.80 17.10 -12.10
C PRO A 153 -11.04 17.82 -12.63
N GLY A 154 -12.01 17.06 -13.13
CA GLY A 154 -13.35 17.53 -13.41
C GLY A 154 -14.21 17.59 -12.13
N ARG A 155 -15.48 17.97 -12.29
CA ARG A 155 -16.42 17.96 -11.17
C ARG A 155 -16.77 16.51 -10.77
N PRO A 156 -16.82 16.20 -9.46
CA PRO A 156 -17.27 14.89 -9.00
C PRO A 156 -18.74 14.62 -9.45
N GLU A 157 -18.97 13.46 -10.07
CA GLU A 157 -20.29 13.04 -10.49
C GLU A 157 -20.57 11.63 -9.98
N ARG A 158 -21.65 11.45 -9.22
CA ARG A 158 -22.08 10.13 -8.72
C ARG A 158 -20.97 9.31 -8.03
N GLY A 159 -20.09 9.99 -7.28
CA GLY A 159 -18.94 9.36 -6.61
C GLY A 159 -17.78 9.00 -7.53
N ALA A 160 -17.73 9.59 -8.73
CA ALA A 160 -16.59 9.51 -9.64
C ALA A 160 -16.02 10.89 -9.93
N VAL A 161 -14.73 10.97 -10.17
CA VAL A 161 -14.06 12.18 -10.67
C VAL A 161 -13.51 11.86 -12.05
N ARG A 162 -13.89 12.65 -13.04
CA ARG A 162 -13.32 12.56 -14.37
C ARG A 162 -12.00 13.34 -14.39
N LEU A 163 -10.93 12.65 -14.74
CA LEU A 163 -9.59 13.23 -14.91
C LEU A 163 -9.39 13.48 -16.41
N GLU A 164 -9.27 14.75 -16.77
CA GLU A 164 -9.01 15.15 -18.16
C GLU A 164 -7.52 15.35 -18.36
N PRO A 165 -6.92 14.72 -19.38
CA PRO A 165 -5.51 14.89 -19.65
C PRO A 165 -5.20 16.35 -20.01
N ARG A 166 -4.02 16.82 -19.65
CA ARG A 166 -3.51 18.08 -20.18
C ARG A 166 -3.08 17.88 -21.62
N PRO A 167 -3.27 18.87 -22.50
CA PRO A 167 -2.82 18.79 -23.87
C PRO A 167 -1.30 18.57 -23.96
N GLY A 168 -0.86 17.64 -24.81
CA GLY A 168 0.53 17.31 -25.08
C GLY A 168 0.60 16.18 -26.09
N ASP A 169 1.77 15.98 -26.72
CA ASP A 169 1.96 14.97 -27.76
C ASP A 169 1.76 13.53 -27.24
N ASP A 170 2.12 13.29 -25.96
CA ASP A 170 1.98 12.01 -25.27
C ASP A 170 0.87 12.03 -24.20
N ALA A 171 -0.16 12.85 -24.38
CA ALA A 171 -1.22 12.99 -23.40
C ALA A 171 -1.85 11.62 -23.06
N PRO A 172 -2.05 11.32 -21.74
CA PRO A 172 -2.67 10.07 -21.33
C PRO A 172 -4.14 10.01 -21.74
N ALA A 173 -4.74 8.81 -21.69
CA ALA A 173 -6.17 8.66 -21.86
C ALA A 173 -6.93 9.34 -20.71
N PRO A 174 -8.13 9.89 -20.95
CA PRO A 174 -8.99 10.36 -19.84
C PRO A 174 -9.29 9.23 -18.87
N VAL A 175 -9.33 9.54 -17.56
CA VAL A 175 -9.60 8.55 -16.52
C VAL A 175 -10.90 8.89 -15.76
N LEU A 176 -11.74 7.90 -15.52
CA LEU A 176 -12.88 8.00 -14.61
C LEU A 176 -12.54 7.31 -13.30
N LEU A 177 -12.07 8.09 -12.33
CA LEU A 177 -11.61 7.60 -11.03
C LEU A 177 -12.76 7.53 -10.03
N ARG A 178 -12.85 6.39 -9.31
CA ARG A 178 -13.73 6.20 -8.15
C ARG A 178 -12.91 5.68 -6.98
N THR A 179 -13.25 6.14 -5.77
CA THR A 179 -12.79 5.52 -4.52
C THR A 179 -14.00 4.86 -3.87
N GLU A 180 -13.94 3.55 -3.69
CA GLU A 180 -15.09 2.78 -3.23
C GLU A 180 -14.65 1.51 -2.47
N ARG A 181 -15.60 0.92 -1.72
CA ARG A 181 -15.35 -0.33 -1.00
C ARG A 181 -15.14 -1.49 -1.96
N VAL A 182 -14.34 -2.45 -1.55
CA VAL A 182 -13.92 -3.62 -2.35
C VAL A 182 -15.09 -4.33 -3.05
N GLY A 183 -16.22 -4.57 -2.38
CA GLY A 183 -17.37 -5.24 -2.99
C GLY A 183 -17.95 -4.50 -4.20
N ARG A 184 -17.98 -3.16 -4.15
CA ARG A 184 -18.44 -2.34 -5.30
C ARG A 184 -17.42 -2.33 -6.43
N ALA A 185 -16.15 -2.18 -6.09
CA ALA A 185 -15.06 -2.18 -7.05
C ALA A 185 -15.03 -3.50 -7.85
N VAL A 186 -15.15 -4.63 -7.15
CA VAL A 186 -15.18 -5.97 -7.76
C VAL A 186 -16.41 -6.15 -8.65
N VAL A 187 -17.61 -5.75 -8.21
CA VAL A 187 -18.83 -5.84 -9.03
C VAL A 187 -18.72 -4.98 -10.28
N ARG A 188 -18.18 -3.76 -10.20
CA ARG A 188 -17.94 -2.92 -11.39
C ARG A 188 -16.98 -3.56 -12.39
N PHE A 189 -15.95 -4.18 -11.89
CA PHE A 189 -15.02 -4.91 -12.74
C PHE A 189 -15.69 -6.08 -13.46
N GLN A 190 -16.46 -6.87 -12.74
CA GLN A 190 -17.23 -7.99 -13.33
C GLN A 190 -18.27 -7.55 -14.36
N SER A 191 -18.94 -6.40 -14.13
CA SER A 191 -19.90 -5.83 -15.09
C SER A 191 -19.22 -5.13 -16.28
N GLY A 192 -17.89 -5.02 -16.30
CA GLY A 192 -17.15 -4.27 -17.30
C GLY A 192 -17.23 -2.75 -17.12
N ASP A 193 -17.69 -2.26 -15.96
CA ASP A 193 -17.78 -0.83 -15.62
C ASP A 193 -16.49 -0.27 -14.99
N ALA A 194 -15.52 -1.11 -14.73
CA ALA A 194 -14.16 -0.75 -14.38
C ALA A 194 -13.17 -1.53 -15.24
N ASP A 195 -12.11 -0.86 -15.71
CA ASP A 195 -10.99 -1.46 -16.43
C ASP A 195 -9.87 -1.85 -15.48
N LEU A 196 -9.78 -1.14 -14.35
CA LEU A 196 -8.80 -1.37 -13.30
C LEU A 196 -9.47 -1.28 -11.92
N VAL A 197 -9.23 -2.28 -11.08
CA VAL A 197 -9.41 -2.15 -9.62
C VAL A 197 -8.04 -2.19 -8.98
N THR A 198 -7.70 -1.20 -8.15
CA THR A 198 -6.40 -1.09 -7.48
C THR A 198 -6.56 -0.77 -6.00
N GLY A 199 -5.47 -0.87 -5.22
CA GLY A 199 -5.46 -0.63 -3.79
C GLY A 199 -5.94 -1.82 -2.96
N GLY A 200 -6.03 -3.01 -3.55
CA GLY A 200 -6.40 -4.23 -2.82
C GLY A 200 -5.28 -4.71 -1.88
N SER A 201 -5.67 -5.15 -0.69
CA SER A 201 -4.78 -5.68 0.34
C SER A 201 -5.09 -7.15 0.67
N PHE A 202 -4.32 -7.76 1.57
CA PHE A 202 -4.64 -9.10 2.09
C PHE A 202 -6.04 -9.16 2.70
N ASP A 203 -6.49 -8.04 3.32
CA ASP A 203 -7.77 -7.96 3.99
C ASP A 203 -8.96 -8.05 3.02
N ASP A 204 -8.80 -7.50 1.84
CA ASP A 204 -9.80 -7.48 0.77
C ASP A 204 -9.77 -8.70 -0.15
N LEU A 205 -8.67 -9.46 -0.16
CA LEU A 205 -8.42 -10.55 -1.10
C LEU A 205 -9.50 -11.64 -1.10
N PRO A 206 -10.08 -12.05 0.05
CA PRO A 206 -11.18 -13.03 0.03
C PRO A 206 -12.40 -12.56 -0.77
N VAL A 207 -12.71 -11.26 -0.76
CA VAL A 207 -13.81 -10.68 -1.55
C VAL A 207 -13.52 -10.74 -3.05
N ALA A 208 -12.28 -10.38 -3.44
CA ALA A 208 -11.87 -10.45 -4.84
C ALA A 208 -11.93 -11.88 -5.37
N ARG A 209 -11.49 -12.86 -4.59
CA ARG A 209 -11.50 -14.28 -4.97
C ARG A 209 -12.90 -14.88 -5.04
N ALA A 210 -13.82 -14.46 -4.17
CA ALA A 210 -15.20 -14.90 -4.21
C ALA A 210 -15.89 -14.55 -5.56
N ALA A 211 -15.39 -13.51 -6.23
CA ALA A 211 -15.82 -13.11 -7.57
C ALA A 211 -15.25 -13.99 -8.70
N GLN A 212 -14.36 -14.93 -8.40
CA GLN A 212 -13.73 -15.85 -9.35
C GLN A 212 -13.16 -15.17 -10.61
N PRO A 213 -12.33 -14.12 -10.47
CA PRO A 213 -11.73 -13.48 -11.64
C PRO A 213 -10.80 -14.46 -12.37
N ASP A 214 -10.62 -14.24 -13.68
CA ASP A 214 -9.59 -14.96 -14.43
C ASP A 214 -8.22 -14.77 -13.78
N ARG A 215 -7.38 -15.80 -13.83
CA ARG A 215 -6.02 -15.78 -13.27
C ARG A 215 -5.14 -14.67 -13.86
N ARG A 216 -5.42 -14.24 -15.09
CA ARG A 216 -4.71 -13.15 -15.75
C ARG A 216 -5.21 -11.77 -15.32
N GLN A 217 -6.43 -11.69 -14.80
CA GLN A 217 -7.04 -10.46 -14.33
C GLN A 217 -6.62 -10.12 -12.90
N LEU A 218 -6.48 -11.11 -12.02
CA LEU A 218 -6.03 -10.90 -10.64
C LEU A 218 -4.50 -10.89 -10.62
N ARG A 219 -3.93 -9.70 -10.48
CA ARG A 219 -2.50 -9.42 -10.49
C ARG A 219 -2.02 -9.10 -9.08
N PHE A 220 -0.80 -9.55 -8.75
CA PHE A 220 -0.19 -9.34 -7.43
C PHE A 220 1.12 -8.60 -7.58
N ASP A 221 1.27 -7.52 -6.80
CA ASP A 221 2.52 -6.79 -6.72
C ASP A 221 3.54 -7.56 -5.88
N PRO A 222 4.82 -7.58 -6.27
CA PRO A 222 5.92 -8.07 -5.43
C PRO A 222 6.25 -7.01 -4.35
N ALA A 223 5.24 -6.58 -3.60
CA ALA A 223 5.32 -5.43 -2.71
C ALA A 223 6.37 -5.64 -1.60
N THR A 224 7.21 -4.63 -1.39
CA THR A 224 8.11 -4.55 -0.23
C THR A 224 7.41 -3.85 0.92
N GLY A 225 7.78 -4.19 2.16
CA GLY A 225 7.14 -3.58 3.32
C GLY A 225 7.01 -4.53 4.49
N LEU A 226 6.06 -4.22 5.39
CA LEU A 226 5.80 -4.96 6.61
C LEU A 226 4.36 -5.49 6.63
N LEU A 227 4.20 -6.80 6.81
CA LEU A 227 2.97 -7.42 7.28
C LEU A 227 3.29 -8.23 8.53
N GLY A 228 2.68 -7.86 9.66
CA GLY A 228 2.92 -8.50 10.95
C GLY A 228 2.32 -7.72 12.10
N PHE A 229 2.79 -7.95 13.31
CA PHE A 229 2.27 -7.31 14.51
C PHE A 229 3.34 -6.43 15.16
N ALA A 230 3.05 -5.14 15.34
CA ALA A 230 3.84 -4.27 16.19
C ALA A 230 3.40 -4.43 17.66
N ILE A 231 4.36 -4.48 18.56
CA ILE A 231 4.12 -4.58 20.01
C ILE A 231 3.94 -3.17 20.54
N ARG A 232 2.74 -2.87 21.04
CA ARG A 232 2.40 -1.57 21.63
C ARG A 232 2.50 -1.52 23.14
N ASN A 233 2.29 -2.65 23.82
CA ASN A 233 2.40 -2.72 25.26
C ASN A 233 3.87 -2.88 25.68
N PRO A 234 4.52 -1.85 26.28
CA PRO A 234 5.90 -1.93 26.71
C PRO A 234 6.09 -2.88 27.91
N ASP A 235 5.02 -3.18 28.67
CA ASP A 235 5.09 -4.01 29.88
C ASP A 235 5.05 -5.51 29.56
N LEU A 236 4.82 -5.91 28.31
CA LEU A 236 4.93 -7.31 27.91
C LEU A 236 6.36 -7.82 28.16
N SER A 237 6.50 -8.87 28.93
CA SER A 237 7.80 -9.46 29.23
C SER A 237 8.53 -9.93 27.95
N SER A 238 9.85 -9.91 27.97
CA SER A 238 10.67 -10.42 26.86
C SER A 238 10.33 -11.87 26.51
N ALA A 239 10.02 -12.71 27.52
CA ALA A 239 9.59 -14.08 27.33
C ALA A 239 8.29 -14.18 26.51
N VAL A 240 7.28 -13.37 26.84
CA VAL A 240 6.00 -13.34 26.11
C VAL A 240 6.19 -12.83 24.69
N ARG A 241 6.95 -11.73 24.49
CA ARG A 241 7.25 -11.18 23.17
C ARG A 241 7.91 -12.22 22.25
N THR A 242 8.93 -12.88 22.76
CA THR A 242 9.65 -13.94 22.03
C THR A 242 8.75 -15.13 21.76
N ALA A 243 7.97 -15.59 22.73
CA ALA A 243 7.05 -16.70 22.57
C ALA A 243 5.98 -16.43 21.50
N LEU A 244 5.43 -15.20 21.45
CA LEU A 244 4.49 -14.79 20.41
C LEU A 244 5.08 -14.95 19.00
N SER A 245 6.34 -14.56 18.80
CA SER A 245 7.02 -14.72 17.50
C SER A 245 7.35 -16.18 17.17
N LEU A 246 7.83 -16.95 18.15
CA LEU A 246 8.21 -18.35 17.96
C LEU A 246 7.01 -19.28 17.68
N ALA A 247 5.84 -18.98 18.24
CA ALA A 247 4.65 -19.83 18.13
C ALA A 247 4.01 -19.82 16.73
N ILE A 248 4.12 -18.71 16.00
CA ILE A 248 3.42 -18.49 14.72
C ILE A 248 3.93 -19.44 13.61
N ASP A 249 2.98 -20.07 12.96
CA ASP A 249 3.19 -20.83 11.73
C ASP A 249 3.04 -19.93 10.51
N ARG A 250 4.14 -19.25 10.14
CA ARG A 250 4.19 -18.31 9.00
C ARG A 250 3.91 -19.01 7.68
N ASP A 251 4.39 -20.25 7.52
CA ASP A 251 4.18 -21.01 6.28
C ASP A 251 2.69 -21.30 6.06
N ARG A 252 1.95 -21.64 7.13
CA ARG A 252 0.50 -21.83 7.07
C ARG A 252 -0.25 -20.55 6.74
N ILE A 253 0.14 -19.42 7.35
CA ILE A 253 -0.50 -18.12 7.10
C ILE A 253 -0.28 -17.71 5.63
N VAL A 254 0.94 -17.76 5.14
CA VAL A 254 1.29 -17.42 3.75
C VAL A 254 0.58 -18.31 2.76
N ALA A 255 0.53 -19.63 3.03
CA ALA A 255 -0.24 -20.57 2.23
C ALA A 255 -1.74 -20.22 2.23
N GLY A 256 -2.28 -19.77 3.37
CA GLY A 256 -3.67 -19.32 3.50
C GLY A 256 -4.00 -18.09 2.64
N PHE A 257 -3.03 -17.20 2.41
CA PHE A 257 -3.20 -16.12 1.45
C PHE A 257 -3.32 -16.63 0.01
N GLY A 258 -2.67 -17.78 -0.32
CA GLY A 258 -2.73 -18.40 -1.64
C GLY A 258 -2.18 -17.51 -2.76
N VAL A 259 -1.29 -16.56 -2.45
CA VAL A 259 -0.65 -15.66 -3.42
C VAL A 259 0.54 -16.37 -4.03
N PRO A 260 0.65 -16.43 -5.36
CA PRO A 260 1.80 -17.09 -6.01
C PRO A 260 3.13 -16.44 -5.60
N ASN A 261 4.14 -17.26 -5.33
CA ASN A 261 5.50 -16.84 -4.99
C ASN A 261 5.59 -15.86 -3.79
N HIS A 262 4.56 -15.79 -2.95
CA HIS A 262 4.57 -14.94 -1.78
C HIS A 262 5.43 -15.57 -0.68
N ALA A 263 6.38 -14.80 -0.14
CA ALA A 263 7.33 -15.27 0.84
C ALA A 263 6.93 -14.87 2.27
N LYS A 264 7.16 -15.77 3.24
CA LYS A 264 7.12 -15.41 4.65
C LYS A 264 8.28 -14.45 4.99
N ALA A 265 8.11 -13.66 6.04
CA ALA A 265 9.18 -12.88 6.64
C ALA A 265 9.40 -13.34 8.09
N THR A 266 10.64 -13.63 8.44
CA THR A 266 11.03 -14.05 9.81
C THR A 266 11.74 -12.92 10.55
N THR A 267 12.21 -11.93 9.80
CA THR A 267 12.79 -10.68 10.29
C THR A 267 12.19 -9.50 9.52
N ILE A 268 12.42 -8.29 9.98
CA ILE A 268 12.01 -7.06 9.28
C ILE A 268 12.68 -6.97 7.89
N ALA A 269 13.91 -7.46 7.77
CA ALA A 269 14.67 -7.43 6.52
C ALA A 269 14.34 -8.59 5.56
N GLY A 270 13.42 -9.49 5.93
CA GLY A 270 13.03 -10.62 5.09
C GLY A 270 13.04 -11.96 5.80
N SER A 271 13.36 -13.04 5.09
CA SER A 271 13.35 -14.40 5.61
C SER A 271 14.75 -14.90 5.91
N THR A 272 14.93 -15.46 7.11
CA THR A 272 16.11 -16.22 7.50
C THR A 272 15.71 -17.67 7.75
N LEU A 273 16.72 -18.56 7.84
CA LEU A 273 16.47 -19.95 8.22
C LEU A 273 15.95 -20.00 9.67
N GLU A 274 14.79 -20.61 9.85
CA GLU A 274 14.18 -20.84 11.18
C GLU A 274 14.29 -22.33 11.54
N PRO A 275 14.40 -22.68 12.84
CA PRO A 275 14.18 -24.02 13.32
C PRO A 275 12.78 -24.53 12.96
N ALA A 276 12.59 -25.85 13.01
CA ALA A 276 11.28 -26.44 12.77
C ALA A 276 10.22 -25.87 13.72
N LEU A 277 8.97 -25.76 13.25
CA LEU A 277 7.88 -25.17 14.04
C LEU A 277 7.69 -25.83 15.41
N ALA A 278 7.86 -27.16 15.47
CA ALA A 278 7.77 -27.91 16.72
C ALA A 278 8.86 -27.48 17.73
N GLU A 279 10.08 -27.28 17.26
CA GLU A 279 11.21 -26.82 18.08
C GLU A 279 10.99 -25.39 18.55
N ARG A 280 10.52 -24.50 17.68
CA ARG A 280 10.19 -23.12 18.02
C ARG A 280 9.10 -23.04 19.10
N ARG A 281 8.04 -23.87 19.00
CA ARG A 281 6.97 -23.95 20.00
C ARG A 281 7.46 -24.54 21.32
N ALA A 282 8.32 -25.56 21.29
CA ALA A 282 8.96 -26.07 22.48
C ALA A 282 9.81 -25.01 23.19
N ALA A 283 10.57 -24.22 22.45
CA ALA A 283 11.33 -23.08 22.99
C ALA A 283 10.41 -22.01 23.57
N ALA A 284 9.29 -21.69 22.93
CA ALA A 284 8.30 -20.75 23.43
C ALA A 284 7.70 -21.21 24.77
N LEU A 285 7.32 -22.48 24.89
CA LEU A 285 6.82 -23.07 26.12
C LEU A 285 7.87 -23.07 27.24
N ALA A 286 9.12 -23.34 26.93
CA ALA A 286 10.22 -23.28 27.87
C ALA A 286 10.46 -21.84 28.39
N LEU A 287 10.41 -20.84 27.49
CA LEU A 287 10.52 -19.42 27.86
C LEU A 287 9.39 -18.95 28.76
N LEU A 288 8.17 -19.38 28.50
CA LEU A 288 7.00 -19.04 29.30
C LEU A 288 6.99 -19.72 30.65
N ASN A 289 7.65 -20.87 30.78
CA ASN A 289 7.78 -21.63 32.06
C ASN A 289 6.44 -21.74 32.83
N GLY A 290 5.35 -22.10 32.12
CA GLY A 290 4.02 -22.21 32.66
C GLY A 290 3.25 -20.88 32.88
N GLN A 291 3.84 -19.75 32.55
CA GLN A 291 3.13 -18.48 32.54
C GLN A 291 2.08 -18.46 31.40
N THR A 292 0.90 -17.97 31.75
CA THR A 292 -0.16 -17.67 30.77
C THR A 292 -0.22 -16.18 30.51
N ALA A 293 -0.63 -15.78 29.32
CA ALA A 293 -0.87 -14.40 28.98
C ALA A 293 -2.20 -14.25 28.24
N HIS A 294 -2.84 -13.10 28.39
CA HIS A 294 -3.98 -12.70 27.58
C HIS A 294 -3.58 -11.47 26.76
N ILE A 295 -3.69 -11.54 25.44
CA ILE A 295 -3.17 -10.53 24.52
C ILE A 295 -4.32 -9.95 23.70
N ARG A 296 -4.45 -8.63 23.73
CA ARG A 296 -5.41 -7.87 22.94
C ARG A 296 -4.76 -7.42 21.63
N VAL A 297 -5.33 -7.83 20.50
CA VAL A 297 -4.77 -7.61 19.16
C VAL A 297 -5.67 -6.66 18.39
N ALA A 298 -5.18 -5.45 18.10
CA ALA A 298 -5.89 -4.47 17.29
C ALA A 298 -5.76 -4.83 15.82
N MET A 299 -6.90 -5.00 15.13
CA MET A 299 -6.96 -5.43 13.74
C MET A 299 -8.07 -4.71 12.96
N PRO A 300 -7.93 -4.57 11.62
CA PRO A 300 -9.04 -4.20 10.76
C PRO A 300 -10.19 -5.21 10.84
N ARG A 301 -11.35 -4.84 10.32
CA ARG A 301 -12.57 -5.67 10.40
C ARG A 301 -12.88 -6.45 9.13
N GLY A 302 -11.96 -6.52 8.19
CA GLY A 302 -12.18 -7.22 6.94
C GLY A 302 -12.00 -8.73 7.04
N PRO A 303 -12.42 -9.48 6.01
CA PRO A 303 -12.40 -10.95 6.04
C PRO A 303 -10.97 -11.53 6.08
N GLY A 304 -10.00 -10.87 5.46
CA GLY A 304 -8.61 -11.31 5.51
C GLY A 304 -7.99 -11.15 6.89
N ALA A 305 -8.31 -10.04 7.59
CA ALA A 305 -7.86 -9.81 8.95
C ALA A 305 -8.42 -10.86 9.92
N HIS A 306 -9.71 -11.20 9.80
CA HIS A 306 -10.31 -12.28 10.60
C HIS A 306 -9.62 -13.62 10.37
N LEU A 307 -9.30 -13.95 9.11
CA LEU A 307 -8.60 -15.19 8.77
C LEU A 307 -7.19 -15.21 9.36
N LEU A 308 -6.44 -14.13 9.21
CA LEU A 308 -5.08 -14.01 9.76
C LEU A 308 -5.10 -14.10 11.30
N PHE A 309 -6.05 -13.40 11.95
CA PHE A 309 -6.22 -13.49 13.40
C PHE A 309 -6.52 -14.91 13.84
N ALA A 310 -7.43 -15.63 13.17
CA ALA A 310 -7.77 -16.99 13.51
C ALA A 310 -6.56 -17.93 13.46
N PHE A 311 -5.69 -17.78 12.45
CA PHE A 311 -4.45 -18.55 12.38
C PHE A 311 -3.48 -18.21 13.51
N ALA A 312 -3.24 -16.92 13.76
CA ALA A 312 -2.33 -16.47 14.80
C ALA A 312 -2.82 -16.88 16.21
N ALA A 313 -4.11 -16.65 16.51
CA ALA A 313 -4.75 -17.00 17.77
C ALA A 313 -4.64 -18.51 18.06
N GLN A 314 -4.90 -19.35 17.03
CA GLN A 314 -4.76 -20.80 17.17
C GLN A 314 -3.31 -21.20 17.47
N ASP A 315 -2.32 -20.51 16.90
CA ASP A 315 -0.92 -20.81 17.13
C ASP A 315 -0.46 -20.37 18.53
N TRP A 316 -0.88 -19.21 18.97
CA TRP A 316 -0.59 -18.70 20.33
C TRP A 316 -1.24 -19.53 21.42
N ALA A 317 -2.47 -20.02 21.17
CA ALA A 317 -3.13 -20.93 22.12
C ALA A 317 -2.34 -22.21 22.39
N LYS A 318 -1.58 -22.71 21.40
CA LYS A 318 -0.72 -23.92 21.55
C LYS A 318 0.43 -23.75 22.53
N VAL A 319 0.77 -22.51 22.86
CA VAL A 319 1.81 -22.17 23.83
C VAL A 319 1.24 -21.53 25.11
N GLY A 320 -0.08 -21.58 25.34
CA GLY A 320 -0.73 -21.08 26.53
C GLY A 320 -1.04 -19.59 26.52
N ILE A 321 -0.98 -18.92 25.36
CA ILE A 321 -1.32 -17.51 25.20
C ILE A 321 -2.74 -17.41 24.62
N SER A 322 -3.67 -16.81 25.37
CA SER A 322 -5.02 -16.49 24.89
C SER A 322 -5.05 -15.11 24.21
N THR A 323 -5.96 -14.92 23.28
CA THR A 323 -6.03 -13.66 22.51
C THR A 323 -7.46 -13.17 22.34
N GLU A 324 -7.62 -11.86 22.25
CA GLU A 324 -8.85 -11.16 21.90
C GLU A 324 -8.59 -10.23 20.71
N MET A 325 -9.44 -10.31 19.69
CA MET A 325 -9.41 -9.35 18.59
C MET A 325 -10.19 -8.09 18.96
N VAL A 326 -9.52 -6.93 18.88
CA VAL A 326 -10.14 -5.63 19.16
C VAL A 326 -10.09 -4.74 17.91
N GLY A 327 -10.88 -3.66 17.91
CA GLY A 327 -10.88 -2.72 16.78
C GLY A 327 -9.51 -2.06 16.58
N GLN A 328 -9.18 -1.71 15.33
CA GLN A 328 -7.89 -1.13 14.95
C GLN A 328 -7.51 0.13 15.74
N ASP A 329 -8.52 0.88 16.21
CA ASP A 329 -8.33 2.12 16.97
C ASP A 329 -8.23 1.91 18.49
N ALA A 330 -8.24 0.66 18.98
CA ALA A 330 -8.12 0.35 20.39
C ALA A 330 -6.75 0.77 20.91
N ARG A 331 -6.74 1.75 21.84
CA ARG A 331 -5.50 2.32 22.40
C ARG A 331 -4.83 1.40 23.42
N ASP A 332 -5.59 0.51 24.03
CA ASP A 332 -5.21 -0.44 25.07
C ASP A 332 -4.90 -1.85 24.50
N ALA A 333 -4.65 -1.93 23.20
CA ALA A 333 -4.21 -3.15 22.55
C ALA A 333 -2.72 -3.41 22.81
N ASP A 334 -2.38 -4.67 23.09
CA ASP A 334 -1.00 -5.11 23.28
C ASP A 334 -0.24 -5.21 21.95
N LEU A 335 -0.93 -5.68 20.93
CA LEU A 335 -0.42 -5.79 19.56
C LEU A 335 -1.32 -5.01 18.59
N VAL A 336 -0.72 -4.50 17.53
CA VAL A 336 -1.46 -3.94 16.40
C VAL A 336 -0.99 -4.58 15.10
N LEU A 337 -1.93 -4.97 14.26
CA LEU A 337 -1.61 -5.44 12.92
C LEU A 337 -1.11 -4.26 12.07
N VAL A 338 0.02 -4.47 11.44
CA VAL A 338 0.67 -3.57 10.48
C VAL A 338 0.63 -4.21 9.12
N ASP A 339 0.16 -3.48 8.12
CA ASP A 339 0.18 -3.83 6.70
C ASP A 339 0.59 -2.60 5.90
N ARG A 340 1.89 -2.41 5.69
CA ARG A 340 2.47 -1.22 5.07
C ARG A 340 3.42 -1.58 3.94
N VAL A 341 3.21 -0.97 2.79
CA VAL A 341 4.21 -0.94 1.71
C VAL A 341 5.22 0.16 2.04
N ALA A 342 6.48 -0.18 1.98
CA ALA A 342 7.55 0.77 2.23
C ALA A 342 8.84 0.33 1.50
N PRO A 343 9.70 1.29 1.12
CA PRO A 343 11.00 0.98 0.56
C PRO A 343 11.89 0.21 1.55
N PRO A 344 12.80 -0.66 1.07
CA PRO A 344 13.55 -1.57 1.94
C PRO A 344 14.41 -0.90 3.02
N ALA A 345 15.05 0.24 2.73
CA ALA A 345 15.92 0.91 3.69
C ALA A 345 15.15 1.59 4.84
N THR A 346 13.85 1.82 4.68
CA THR A 346 13.01 2.45 5.72
C THR A 346 12.33 1.45 6.65
N LEU A 347 12.36 0.15 6.35
CA LEU A 347 11.58 -0.86 7.08
C LEU A 347 11.88 -0.91 8.58
N ALA A 348 13.15 -0.81 8.97
CA ALA A 348 13.55 -0.83 10.37
C ALA A 348 13.03 0.40 11.13
N LEU A 349 13.08 1.58 10.49
CA LEU A 349 12.55 2.82 11.04
C LEU A 349 11.04 2.77 11.21
N LEU A 350 10.34 2.30 10.18
CA LEU A 350 8.89 2.13 10.21
C LEU A 350 8.47 1.15 11.30
N ALA A 351 9.12 0.00 11.41
CA ALA A 351 8.82 -0.98 12.45
C ALA A 351 9.04 -0.41 13.85
N CYS A 352 10.11 0.36 14.03
CA CYS A 352 10.42 1.03 15.29
C CYS A 352 9.38 2.12 15.62
N ALA A 353 8.98 2.92 14.65
CA ALA A 353 7.99 3.99 14.84
C ALA A 353 6.58 3.45 15.17
N LEU A 354 6.23 2.26 14.68
CA LEU A 354 4.94 1.61 14.92
C LEU A 354 4.86 0.88 16.27
N ALA A 355 6.00 0.61 16.90
CA ALA A 355 6.10 -0.15 18.13
C ALA A 355 6.45 0.75 19.32
N SER A 356 6.10 0.29 20.54
CA SER A 356 6.47 0.99 21.78
C SER A 356 7.83 0.52 22.29
N GLY A 357 8.62 1.46 22.83
CA GLY A 357 9.88 1.14 23.52
C GLY A 357 11.02 0.73 22.57
N CYS A 358 10.97 1.15 21.32
CA CYS A 358 12.06 1.00 20.38
C CYS A 358 12.94 2.24 20.38
N ASP A 359 14.26 2.07 20.56
CA ASP A 359 15.24 3.12 20.32
C ASP A 359 15.66 3.09 18.83
N PRO A 360 15.47 4.18 18.08
CA PRO A 360 15.97 4.26 16.72
C PRO A 360 17.48 4.03 16.58
N ALA A 361 18.27 4.22 17.65
CA ALA A 361 19.69 3.89 17.68
C ALA A 361 19.95 2.38 17.75
N ASP A 362 19.03 1.60 18.32
CA ASP A 362 19.10 0.13 18.43
C ASP A 362 18.65 -0.60 17.15
N ARG A 363 18.65 0.07 16.01
CA ARG A 363 18.16 -0.40 14.69
C ARG A 363 18.71 -1.77 14.26
N LEU A 364 19.81 -2.20 14.82
CA LEU A 364 20.47 -3.48 14.53
C LEU A 364 20.21 -4.56 15.59
N ALA A 365 19.70 -4.21 16.76
CA ALA A 365 19.43 -5.16 17.84
C ALA A 365 18.03 -5.79 17.70
N LEU A 366 17.76 -6.44 16.56
CA LEU A 366 16.54 -7.19 16.26
C LEU A 366 16.44 -8.52 17.06
N ILE A 367 17.15 -8.65 18.18
CA ILE A 367 17.16 -9.85 19.03
C ILE A 367 15.88 -9.96 19.86
N ASN A 368 15.20 -8.82 20.15
CA ASN A 368 13.85 -8.75 20.72
C ASN A 368 13.06 -7.71 19.95
N PRO A 369 12.62 -8.03 18.74
CA PRO A 369 11.99 -7.03 17.90
C PRO A 369 10.71 -6.52 18.55
N PRO A 370 10.47 -5.21 18.51
CA PRO A 370 9.17 -4.64 18.81
C PRO A 370 8.10 -5.04 17.79
N PHE A 371 8.47 -5.91 16.84
CA PHE A 371 7.66 -6.31 15.71
C PHE A 371 7.76 -7.82 15.46
N ILE A 372 6.61 -8.45 15.23
CA ILE A 372 6.49 -9.87 14.88
C ILE A 372 6.17 -9.97 13.39
N PRO A 373 7.16 -10.18 12.51
CA PRO A 373 6.96 -10.25 11.08
C PRO A 373 6.22 -11.54 10.68
N ILE A 374 5.39 -11.45 9.65
CA ILE A 374 4.68 -12.58 9.06
C ILE A 374 5.12 -12.78 7.60
N SER A 375 4.98 -11.74 6.78
CA SER A 375 5.34 -11.76 5.36
C SER A 375 5.56 -10.32 4.86
N THR A 376 5.91 -10.17 3.59
CA THR A 376 5.72 -8.91 2.87
C THR A 376 4.23 -8.60 2.71
N PRO A 377 3.84 -7.35 2.44
CA PRO A 377 2.45 -6.99 2.20
C PRO A 377 1.87 -7.70 0.99
N VAL A 378 0.61 -8.12 1.07
CA VAL A 378 -0.13 -8.59 -0.10
C VAL A 378 -0.82 -7.38 -0.74
N ARG A 379 -0.47 -7.09 -1.98
CA ARG A 379 -1.12 -6.06 -2.80
C ARG A 379 -1.61 -6.69 -4.09
N TRP A 380 -2.83 -6.33 -4.49
CA TRP A 380 -3.42 -6.89 -5.69
C TRP A 380 -4.27 -5.88 -6.44
N SER A 381 -4.41 -6.13 -7.74
CA SER A 381 -5.26 -5.38 -8.65
C SER A 381 -6.08 -6.33 -9.52
N LEU A 382 -7.27 -5.89 -9.97
CA LEU A 382 -7.99 -6.53 -11.07
C LEU A 382 -7.78 -5.69 -12.33
N VAL A 383 -7.26 -6.32 -13.37
CA VAL A 383 -6.83 -5.65 -14.61
C VAL A 383 -7.59 -6.25 -15.79
N ALA A 384 -8.34 -5.42 -16.49
CA ALA A 384 -9.05 -5.85 -17.70
C ALA A 384 -8.06 -6.17 -18.83
N SER A 385 -8.40 -7.14 -19.66
CA SER A 385 -7.55 -7.51 -20.83
C SER A 385 -7.38 -6.40 -21.86
N SER A 386 -8.23 -5.39 -21.81
CA SER A 386 -8.15 -4.20 -22.67
C SER A 386 -7.20 -3.12 -22.15
N LEU A 387 -6.65 -3.28 -20.95
CA LEU A 387 -5.75 -2.32 -20.33
C LEU A 387 -4.30 -2.75 -20.55
N ASP A 388 -3.54 -1.87 -21.19
CA ASP A 388 -2.12 -2.06 -21.45
C ASP A 388 -1.26 -1.28 -20.44
N LEU A 389 0.01 -1.66 -20.37
CA LEU A 389 1.06 -1.01 -19.60
C LEU A 389 0.85 -1.06 -18.07
N PHE A 390 -0.07 -1.91 -17.57
CA PHE A 390 -0.10 -2.21 -16.14
C PHE A 390 1.10 -3.11 -15.78
N THR A 391 1.89 -2.66 -14.81
CA THR A 391 3.09 -3.38 -14.33
C THR A 391 3.01 -3.54 -12.83
N GLU A 392 3.26 -4.76 -12.35
CA GLU A 392 3.42 -5.04 -10.92
C GLU A 392 4.77 -4.52 -10.45
N ASN A 393 4.81 -3.87 -9.28
CA ASN A 393 6.05 -3.32 -8.77
C ASN A 393 6.16 -3.37 -7.23
N GLY A 394 7.39 -3.17 -6.73
CA GLY A 394 7.70 -3.31 -5.31
C GLY A 394 7.03 -2.29 -4.39
N LEU A 395 6.58 -1.16 -4.91
CA LEU A 395 5.89 -0.11 -4.16
C LEU A 395 4.37 -0.15 -4.34
N ALA A 396 3.86 -1.09 -5.15
CA ALA A 396 2.45 -1.22 -5.52
C ALA A 396 1.86 0.12 -6.01
N ALA A 397 2.68 0.91 -6.71
CA ALA A 397 2.32 2.21 -7.27
C ALA A 397 1.93 2.06 -8.74
N HIS A 398 0.73 2.51 -9.09
CA HIS A 398 0.19 2.39 -10.44
C HIS A 398 -0.24 3.77 -10.95
N PRO A 399 0.71 4.56 -11.51
CA PRO A 399 0.44 5.90 -12.04
C PRO A 399 -0.61 5.86 -13.16
N LEU A 400 -1.66 6.67 -13.03
CA LEU A 400 -2.80 6.66 -13.96
C LEU A 400 -2.44 7.25 -15.34
N ASP A 401 -1.47 8.15 -15.40
CA ASP A 401 -0.95 8.79 -16.61
C ASP A 401 -0.22 7.81 -17.53
N GLN A 402 0.28 6.71 -17.01
CA GLN A 402 1.03 5.70 -17.76
C GLN A 402 0.17 4.55 -18.27
N LEU A 403 -1.10 4.48 -17.89
CA LEU A 403 -2.03 3.47 -18.39
C LEU A 403 -2.46 3.78 -19.83
N ARG A 404 -2.66 2.73 -20.61
CA ARG A 404 -3.19 2.82 -21.98
C ARG A 404 -4.30 1.80 -22.16
N SER A 405 -5.23 2.07 -23.09
CA SER A 405 -6.31 1.16 -23.44
C SER A 405 -6.34 0.99 -24.95
N HIS A 406 -6.53 -0.25 -25.39
CA HIS A 406 -6.66 -0.59 -26.83
C HIS A 406 -8.11 -0.84 -27.24
N ARG A 407 -9.09 -0.29 -26.50
CA ARG A 407 -10.53 -0.29 -26.86
C ARG A 407 -10.86 0.77 -27.89
#